data_55047735107a519b9ab2c71776d99e16
#
_entry.id   55047735107a519b9ab2c71776d99e16
#
_cell.length_a   1.000
_cell.length_b   1.000
_cell.length_c   1.000
_cell.angle_alpha   90.00
_cell.angle_beta   90.00
_cell.angle_gamma   90.00
#
_symmetry.space_group_name_H-M   'P 1'
#
loop_
_entity.id
_entity.type
_entity.pdbx_description
1 polymer ?
#
loop_
_entity_poly.entity_id
_entity_poly.type
_entity_poly.pdbx_seq_one_letter_code
_entity_poly.pdbx_strand_id
1 'polypeptide(L)'
;MRSRWLLRFPPRPQARVRLLCLPGAGAAPAMFRSWSDQLPTEVEVCAVQLPGRGTRLREAPYTAMAPLADALAEAVRAEPRLPTVVFGHSLGSVVGFELADRLCGTPGHAPLSLVAAAHRAPRLGSAGLPGHLLPTQQLLEGLAGPGGTPPEVLARPELLKLALPSIRADFELDFTYRYQERPPLPIPVSVFGGLGDRGVTEPELAAWSTHTTAGFRLRRLPGDHFFHTGPSGAEMLAEIRADLLQHI
;
A
#
# COMPACT_ATOMS: atom_id res chain seq x y z
N MET A 1 3.47 -20.72 -12.84
CA MET A 1 3.50 -19.40 -13.56
C MET A 1 3.65 -18.31 -12.51
N ARG A 2 4.44 -17.24 -12.79
CA ARG A 2 4.55 -16.10 -11.86
C ARG A 2 3.25 -15.29 -11.90
N SER A 3 2.75 -14.90 -10.75
CA SER A 3 1.56 -14.07 -10.65
C SER A 3 1.75 -12.71 -11.33
N ARG A 4 0.77 -12.27 -12.12
CA ARG A 4 0.75 -10.92 -12.71
C ARG A 4 0.47 -9.81 -11.68
N TRP A 5 0.05 -10.20 -10.48
CA TRP A 5 -0.22 -9.29 -9.38
C TRP A 5 1.02 -8.80 -8.65
N LEU A 6 2.12 -9.59 -8.70
CA LEU A 6 3.30 -9.34 -7.86
C LEU A 6 4.55 -9.09 -8.71
N LEU A 7 5.08 -7.89 -8.60
CA LEU A 7 6.34 -7.48 -9.22
C LEU A 7 7.47 -7.63 -8.20
N ARG A 8 8.53 -8.39 -8.55
CA ARG A 8 9.70 -8.63 -7.70
C ARG A 8 10.92 -7.88 -8.21
N PHE A 9 11.78 -7.42 -7.28
CA PHE A 9 12.95 -6.58 -7.57
C PHE A 9 14.19 -7.02 -6.79
N PRO A 10 15.19 -7.61 -7.37
CA PRO A 10 15.19 -8.74 -8.32
C PRO A 10 14.63 -10.00 -7.65
N PRO A 11 14.53 -11.15 -8.35
CA PRO A 11 14.18 -12.43 -7.71
C PRO A 11 15.20 -12.79 -6.64
N ARG A 12 14.73 -13.19 -5.45
CA ARG A 12 15.57 -13.61 -4.31
C ARG A 12 15.24 -15.05 -3.92
N PRO A 13 15.85 -16.05 -4.54
CA PRO A 13 15.52 -17.46 -4.31
C PRO A 13 15.83 -17.94 -2.87
N GLN A 14 16.70 -17.20 -2.16
CA GLN A 14 17.08 -17.50 -0.78
C GLN A 14 16.26 -16.69 0.24
N ALA A 15 15.23 -15.97 -0.21
CA ALA A 15 14.40 -15.20 0.70
C ALA A 15 13.70 -16.10 1.73
N ARG A 16 13.70 -15.65 2.97
CA ARG A 16 13.08 -16.30 4.12
C ARG A 16 11.83 -15.56 4.59
N VAL A 17 11.72 -14.28 4.23
CA VAL A 17 10.58 -13.42 4.54
C VAL A 17 10.25 -12.54 3.35
N ARG A 18 8.97 -12.19 3.20
CA ARG A 18 8.47 -11.30 2.15
C ARG A 18 7.99 -9.98 2.73
N LEU A 19 8.38 -8.88 2.10
CA LEU A 19 7.75 -7.57 2.26
C LEU A 19 6.83 -7.34 1.06
N LEU A 20 5.52 -7.43 1.27
CA LEU A 20 4.50 -7.20 0.25
C LEU A 20 4.07 -5.73 0.30
N CYS A 21 4.42 -4.96 -0.74
CA CYS A 21 4.23 -3.52 -0.80
C CYS A 21 3.03 -3.14 -1.67
N LEU A 22 2.10 -2.36 -1.13
CA LEU A 22 0.92 -1.84 -1.82
C LEU A 22 1.08 -0.32 -2.02
N PRO A 23 1.12 0.16 -3.27
CA PRO A 23 1.29 1.58 -3.56
C PRO A 23 0.01 2.38 -3.27
N GLY A 24 0.16 3.70 -3.15
CA GLY A 24 -0.94 4.65 -3.08
C GLY A 24 -1.67 4.83 -4.42
N ALA A 25 -2.74 5.62 -4.40
CA ALA A 25 -3.53 5.95 -5.59
C ALA A 25 -2.63 6.55 -6.68
N GLY A 26 -2.78 6.07 -7.91
CA GLY A 26 -2.01 6.52 -9.06
C GLY A 26 -0.53 6.15 -9.07
N ALA A 27 0.00 5.57 -8.00
CA ALA A 27 1.41 5.23 -7.90
C ALA A 27 1.74 3.91 -8.63
N ALA A 28 2.98 3.85 -9.13
CA ALA A 28 3.50 2.66 -9.79
C ALA A 28 4.23 1.75 -8.79
N PRO A 29 4.11 0.41 -8.91
CA PRO A 29 4.81 -0.52 -8.01
C PRO A 29 6.33 -0.38 -8.07
N ALA A 30 6.88 0.17 -9.17
CA ALA A 30 8.31 0.40 -9.32
C ALA A 30 8.92 1.36 -8.29
N MET A 31 8.12 2.15 -7.58
CA MET A 31 8.57 3.02 -6.48
C MET A 31 9.29 2.24 -5.36
N PHE A 32 8.95 0.97 -5.16
CA PHE A 32 9.56 0.12 -4.14
C PHE A 32 10.86 -0.58 -4.60
N ARG A 33 11.34 -0.31 -5.83
CA ARG A 33 12.55 -0.95 -6.37
C ARG A 33 13.77 -0.69 -5.48
N SER A 34 13.98 0.56 -5.06
CA SER A 34 15.11 0.94 -4.21
C SER A 34 15.10 0.29 -2.82
N TRP A 35 13.94 -0.15 -2.33
CA TRP A 35 13.84 -0.87 -1.07
C TRP A 35 14.50 -2.26 -1.15
N SER A 36 14.42 -2.88 -2.33
CA SER A 36 15.11 -4.15 -2.55
C SER A 36 16.63 -4.00 -2.39
N ASP A 37 17.20 -2.87 -2.78
CA ASP A 37 18.66 -2.64 -2.67
C ASP A 37 19.09 -2.34 -1.23
N GLN A 38 18.17 -1.85 -0.39
CA GLN A 38 18.41 -1.46 1.00
C GLN A 38 18.11 -2.58 2.01
N LEU A 39 17.44 -3.64 1.58
CA LEU A 39 17.07 -4.78 2.44
C LEU A 39 17.98 -5.99 2.17
N PRO A 40 18.25 -6.83 3.20
CA PRO A 40 19.09 -8.03 3.04
C PRO A 40 18.53 -9.01 2.00
N THR A 41 19.37 -9.89 1.50
CA THR A 41 19.00 -10.87 0.45
C THR A 41 17.95 -11.89 0.90
N GLU A 42 17.81 -12.08 2.20
CA GLU A 42 16.81 -12.93 2.84
C GLU A 42 15.39 -12.32 2.82
N VAL A 43 15.26 -11.03 2.43
CA VAL A 43 13.97 -10.35 2.30
C VAL A 43 13.57 -10.23 0.84
N GLU A 44 12.48 -10.88 0.42
CA GLU A 44 11.89 -10.67 -0.91
C GLU A 44 11.00 -9.43 -0.88
N VAL A 45 11.36 -8.38 -1.64
CA VAL A 45 10.46 -7.24 -1.87
C VAL A 45 9.54 -7.56 -3.04
N CYS A 46 8.24 -7.59 -2.77
CA CYS A 46 7.20 -7.77 -3.78
C CYS A 46 6.27 -6.56 -3.78
N ALA A 47 6.11 -5.90 -4.92
CA ALA A 47 5.13 -4.82 -5.06
C ALA A 47 3.88 -5.29 -5.79
N VAL A 48 2.71 -4.92 -5.26
CA VAL A 48 1.43 -5.22 -5.90
C VAL A 48 1.23 -4.35 -7.13
N GLN A 49 0.96 -4.99 -8.27
CA GLN A 49 0.60 -4.33 -9.51
C GLN A 49 -0.90 -4.50 -9.77
N LEU A 50 -1.65 -3.44 -9.50
CA LEU A 50 -3.09 -3.41 -9.75
C LEU A 50 -3.40 -3.40 -11.26
N PRO A 51 -4.59 -3.86 -11.70
CA PRO A 51 -5.07 -3.67 -13.07
C PRO A 51 -5.11 -2.20 -13.49
N GLY A 52 -5.09 -1.95 -14.79
CA GLY A 52 -5.10 -0.61 -15.38
C GLY A 52 -3.74 0.09 -15.43
N ARG A 53 -2.63 -0.61 -15.04
CA ARG A 53 -1.27 -0.03 -15.07
C ARG A 53 -0.17 -1.04 -15.40
N GLY A 54 0.98 -0.54 -15.83
CA GLY A 54 2.16 -1.36 -16.13
C GLY A 54 1.84 -2.46 -17.15
N THR A 55 2.22 -3.70 -16.85
CA THR A 55 1.93 -4.85 -17.73
C THR A 55 0.46 -5.25 -17.77
N ARG A 56 -0.37 -4.66 -16.88
CA ARG A 56 -1.82 -4.89 -16.78
C ARG A 56 -2.65 -3.70 -17.29
N LEU A 57 -2.06 -2.82 -18.10
CA LEU A 57 -2.66 -1.57 -18.57
C LEU A 57 -4.03 -1.78 -19.29
N ARG A 58 -4.18 -2.92 -19.98
CA ARG A 58 -5.42 -3.23 -20.72
C ARG A 58 -6.51 -3.87 -19.87
N GLU A 59 -6.23 -4.19 -18.62
CA GLU A 59 -7.22 -4.75 -17.70
C GLU A 59 -8.01 -3.61 -17.04
N ALA A 60 -9.32 -3.81 -16.88
CA ALA A 60 -10.15 -2.83 -16.19
C ALA A 60 -9.69 -2.67 -14.73
N PRO A 61 -9.49 -1.44 -14.22
CA PRO A 61 -9.17 -1.20 -12.83
C PRO A 61 -10.37 -1.54 -11.93
N TYR A 62 -10.10 -1.87 -10.67
CA TYR A 62 -11.14 -2.06 -9.68
C TYR A 62 -11.62 -0.71 -9.13
N THR A 63 -12.91 -0.59 -8.90
CA THR A 63 -13.58 0.55 -8.26
C THR A 63 -14.29 0.15 -6.95
N ALA A 64 -14.23 -1.13 -6.58
CA ALA A 64 -14.81 -1.65 -5.35
C ALA A 64 -13.77 -2.46 -4.55
N MET A 65 -13.70 -2.22 -3.24
CA MET A 65 -12.66 -2.77 -2.37
C MET A 65 -12.77 -4.29 -2.20
N ALA A 66 -13.97 -4.82 -1.96
CA ALA A 66 -14.13 -6.24 -1.67
C ALA A 66 -13.64 -7.13 -2.82
N PRO A 67 -14.08 -6.94 -4.09
CA PRO A 67 -13.59 -7.77 -5.20
C PRO A 67 -12.09 -7.60 -5.46
N LEU A 68 -11.52 -6.41 -5.23
CA LEU A 68 -10.07 -6.21 -5.31
C LEU A 68 -9.33 -7.05 -4.26
N ALA A 69 -9.75 -6.93 -3.01
CA ALA A 69 -9.08 -7.62 -1.91
C ALA A 69 -9.23 -9.15 -2.02
N ASP A 70 -10.37 -9.64 -2.51
CA ASP A 70 -10.59 -11.08 -2.77
C ASP A 70 -9.65 -11.59 -3.85
N ALA A 71 -9.56 -10.92 -4.99
CA ALA A 71 -8.67 -11.29 -6.08
C ALA A 71 -7.18 -11.21 -5.68
N LEU A 72 -6.81 -10.21 -4.89
CA LEU A 72 -5.45 -10.06 -4.39
C LEU A 72 -5.10 -11.16 -3.38
N ALA A 73 -6.02 -11.49 -2.47
CA ALA A 73 -5.82 -12.58 -1.50
C ALA A 73 -5.66 -13.93 -2.21
N GLU A 74 -6.44 -14.20 -3.24
CA GLU A 74 -6.27 -15.40 -4.07
C GLU A 74 -4.89 -15.41 -4.74
N ALA A 75 -4.46 -14.30 -5.32
CA ALA A 75 -3.16 -14.18 -5.97
C ALA A 75 -1.99 -14.39 -4.99
N VAL A 76 -2.11 -13.87 -3.76
CA VAL A 76 -1.09 -14.04 -2.72
C VAL A 76 -1.05 -15.48 -2.21
N ARG A 77 -2.20 -16.12 -2.02
CA ARG A 77 -2.28 -17.53 -1.62
C ARG A 77 -1.71 -18.51 -2.65
N ALA A 78 -1.78 -18.14 -3.94
CA ALA A 78 -1.21 -18.94 -5.03
C ALA A 78 0.32 -18.86 -5.12
N GLU A 79 0.95 -17.94 -4.40
CA GLU A 79 2.41 -17.80 -4.36
C GLU A 79 3.06 -18.81 -3.40
N PRO A 80 4.36 -19.15 -3.62
CA PRO A 80 5.12 -19.91 -2.63
C PRO A 80 5.04 -19.27 -1.25
N ARG A 81 4.78 -20.07 -0.24
CA ARG A 81 4.65 -19.60 1.14
C ARG A 81 5.95 -19.02 1.65
N LEU A 82 5.90 -17.79 2.07
CA LEU A 82 6.92 -17.09 2.86
C LEU A 82 6.22 -16.33 3.98
N PRO A 83 6.78 -16.29 5.19
CA PRO A 83 6.36 -15.35 6.21
C PRO A 83 6.29 -13.96 5.57
N THR A 84 5.18 -13.23 5.71
CA THR A 84 4.92 -12.02 4.94
C THR A 84 4.55 -10.86 5.85
N VAL A 85 5.25 -9.74 5.71
CA VAL A 85 4.83 -8.43 6.22
C VAL A 85 4.12 -7.68 5.09
N VAL A 86 2.95 -7.15 5.38
CA VAL A 86 2.17 -6.33 4.44
C VAL A 86 2.47 -4.86 4.73
N PHE A 87 2.96 -4.13 3.73
CA PHE A 87 3.15 -2.68 3.77
C PHE A 87 2.19 -2.01 2.81
N GLY A 88 1.48 -0.97 3.26
CA GLY A 88 0.65 -0.14 2.40
C GLY A 88 0.93 1.35 2.62
N HIS A 89 0.93 2.13 1.53
CA HIS A 89 0.99 3.59 1.56
C HIS A 89 -0.32 4.18 1.06
N SER A 90 -0.90 5.14 1.79
CA SER A 90 -2.15 5.82 1.41
C SER A 90 -3.26 4.80 1.11
N LEU A 91 -3.93 4.83 -0.04
CA LEU A 91 -4.89 3.79 -0.47
C LEU A 91 -4.37 2.37 -0.22
N GLY A 92 -3.05 2.14 -0.47
CA GLY A 92 -2.42 0.85 -0.23
C GLY A 92 -2.52 0.36 1.22
N SER A 93 -2.65 1.27 2.20
CA SER A 93 -2.86 0.91 3.62
C SER A 93 -4.22 0.24 3.84
N VAL A 94 -5.27 0.76 3.22
CA VAL A 94 -6.62 0.19 3.33
C VAL A 94 -6.72 -1.10 2.52
N VAL A 95 -6.17 -1.15 1.31
CA VAL A 95 -6.10 -2.39 0.53
C VAL A 95 -5.29 -3.46 1.29
N GLY A 96 -4.18 -3.07 1.94
CA GLY A 96 -3.37 -3.94 2.78
C GLY A 96 -4.12 -4.48 3.99
N PHE A 97 -4.94 -3.64 4.63
CA PHE A 97 -5.81 -4.05 5.74
C PHE A 97 -6.85 -5.08 5.30
N GLU A 98 -7.55 -4.81 4.20
CA GLU A 98 -8.55 -5.73 3.64
C GLU A 98 -7.93 -7.06 3.16
N LEU A 99 -6.71 -7.00 2.62
CA LEU A 99 -5.94 -8.19 2.29
C LEU A 99 -5.55 -8.98 3.54
N ALA A 100 -5.01 -8.30 4.56
CA ALA A 100 -4.56 -8.93 5.81
C ALA A 100 -5.72 -9.65 6.52
N ASP A 101 -6.91 -9.05 6.55
CA ASP A 101 -8.11 -9.68 7.11
C ASP A 101 -8.44 -11.01 6.43
N ARG A 102 -8.45 -11.04 5.08
CA ARG A 102 -8.70 -12.26 4.30
C ARG A 102 -7.64 -13.34 4.50
N LEU A 103 -6.40 -12.91 4.63
CA LEU A 103 -5.29 -13.84 4.86
C LEU A 103 -5.31 -14.39 6.29
N CYS A 104 -5.67 -13.57 7.30
CA CYS A 104 -5.87 -14.03 8.68
C CYS A 104 -7.01 -15.06 8.78
N GLY A 105 -8.07 -14.89 7.99
CA GLY A 105 -9.17 -15.87 7.89
C GLY A 105 -8.79 -17.18 7.18
N THR A 106 -7.57 -17.30 6.62
CA THR A 106 -7.11 -18.47 5.87
C THR A 106 -5.98 -19.19 6.63
N PRO A 107 -6.18 -20.44 7.07
CA PRO A 107 -5.17 -21.18 7.84
C PRO A 107 -3.79 -21.17 7.19
N GLY A 108 -2.77 -20.76 7.96
CA GLY A 108 -1.38 -20.75 7.53
C GLY A 108 -1.01 -19.62 6.54
N HIS A 109 -1.89 -18.59 6.36
CA HIS A 109 -1.64 -17.46 5.47
C HIS A 109 -1.63 -16.11 6.19
N ALA A 110 -1.91 -16.09 7.51
CA ALA A 110 -1.87 -14.85 8.28
C ALA A 110 -0.52 -14.12 8.08
N PRO A 111 -0.53 -12.82 7.77
CA PRO A 111 0.70 -12.04 7.72
C PRO A 111 1.34 -11.96 9.11
N LEU A 112 2.66 -11.73 9.13
CA LEU A 112 3.40 -11.45 10.38
C LEU A 112 2.95 -10.13 11.01
N SER A 113 2.72 -9.12 10.19
CA SER A 113 2.25 -7.80 10.60
C SER A 113 1.70 -7.00 9.42
N LEU A 114 0.96 -5.95 9.74
CA LEU A 114 0.55 -4.90 8.81
C LEU A 114 1.28 -3.60 9.15
N VAL A 115 1.90 -2.98 8.14
CA VAL A 115 2.47 -1.64 8.22
C VAL A 115 1.63 -0.71 7.35
N ALA A 116 0.92 0.22 7.96
CA ALA A 116 0.11 1.23 7.28
C ALA A 116 0.81 2.59 7.31
N ALA A 117 0.90 3.27 6.19
CA ALA A 117 1.54 4.57 6.08
C ALA A 117 0.63 5.60 5.41
N ALA A 118 0.55 6.80 5.98
CA ALA A 118 -0.15 7.97 5.42
C ALA A 118 -1.64 7.73 5.07
N HIS A 119 -2.36 6.99 5.90
CA HIS A 119 -3.81 6.82 5.75
C HIS A 119 -4.51 6.71 7.11
N ARG A 120 -5.66 7.35 7.21
CA ARG A 120 -6.53 7.24 8.38
C ARG A 120 -7.02 5.81 8.59
N ALA A 121 -7.43 5.49 9.82
CA ALA A 121 -7.93 4.16 10.14
C ALA A 121 -9.16 3.78 9.30
N PRO A 122 -9.29 2.53 8.86
CA PRO A 122 -10.37 2.06 7.97
C PRO A 122 -11.78 2.42 8.45
N ARG A 123 -12.03 2.35 9.75
CA ARG A 123 -13.34 2.67 10.34
C ARG A 123 -13.77 4.14 10.21
N LEU A 124 -12.84 5.05 9.95
CA LEU A 124 -13.14 6.47 9.78
C LEU A 124 -13.64 6.80 8.36
N GLY A 125 -13.55 5.83 7.44
CA GLY A 125 -13.94 6.02 6.06
C GLY A 125 -13.06 7.03 5.32
N SER A 126 -13.46 7.39 4.11
CA SER A 126 -12.78 8.41 3.32
C SER A 126 -13.09 9.81 3.84
N ALA A 127 -12.13 10.72 3.71
CA ALA A 127 -12.33 12.15 4.00
C ALA A 127 -12.20 12.98 2.73
N GLY A 128 -12.88 14.12 2.73
CA GLY A 128 -12.72 15.13 1.68
C GLY A 128 -13.65 14.94 0.49
N LEU A 129 -13.26 15.56 -0.62
CA LEU A 129 -14.04 15.55 -1.87
C LEU A 129 -13.80 14.25 -2.64
N PRO A 130 -14.80 13.82 -3.44
CA PRO A 130 -14.66 12.64 -4.29
C PRO A 130 -13.61 12.90 -5.41
N GLY A 131 -12.35 12.60 -5.13
CA GLY A 131 -11.22 12.87 -6.03
C GLY A 131 -11.44 12.37 -7.46
N HIS A 132 -12.13 11.23 -7.62
CA HIS A 132 -12.45 10.65 -8.93
C HIS A 132 -13.40 11.51 -9.77
N LEU A 133 -14.16 12.43 -9.16
CA LEU A 133 -15.07 13.36 -9.84
C LEU A 133 -14.44 14.74 -10.11
N LEU A 134 -13.25 15.01 -9.57
CA LEU A 134 -12.58 16.29 -9.78
C LEU A 134 -12.21 16.51 -11.25
N PRO A 135 -12.20 17.76 -11.73
CA PRO A 135 -11.56 18.10 -12.99
C PRO A 135 -10.14 17.54 -13.06
N THR A 136 -9.73 17.08 -14.23
CA THR A 136 -8.43 16.40 -14.41
C THR A 136 -7.25 17.19 -13.85
N GLN A 137 -7.24 18.50 -14.08
CA GLN A 137 -6.17 19.38 -13.60
C GLN A 137 -6.08 19.34 -12.05
N GLN A 138 -7.21 19.50 -11.35
CA GLN A 138 -7.23 19.47 -9.88
C GLN A 138 -6.83 18.08 -9.31
N LEU A 139 -7.27 17.02 -9.98
CA LEU A 139 -6.85 15.66 -9.60
C LEU A 139 -5.33 15.50 -9.72
N LEU A 140 -4.72 16.03 -10.78
CA LEU A 140 -3.29 15.93 -11.03
C LEU A 140 -2.46 16.81 -10.09
N GLU A 141 -2.96 17.99 -9.74
CA GLU A 141 -2.32 18.85 -8.73
C GLU A 141 -2.21 18.14 -7.38
N GLY A 142 -3.22 17.36 -6.99
CA GLY A 142 -3.19 16.55 -5.77
C GLY A 142 -2.22 15.35 -5.84
N LEU A 143 -1.82 14.94 -7.04
CA LEU A 143 -0.88 13.84 -7.27
C LEU A 143 0.56 14.33 -7.53
N ALA A 144 0.74 15.62 -7.76
CA ALA A 144 2.05 16.19 -8.00
C ALA A 144 2.85 16.23 -6.69
N GLY A 145 3.96 15.50 -6.64
CA GLY A 145 4.84 15.46 -5.48
C GLY A 145 5.75 14.23 -5.49
N PRO A 146 6.78 14.21 -4.63
CA PRO A 146 7.63 13.05 -4.46
C PRO A 146 6.82 11.81 -4.06
N GLY A 147 6.88 10.74 -4.84
CA GLY A 147 6.15 9.49 -4.58
C GLY A 147 4.73 9.42 -5.16
N GLY A 148 4.21 10.51 -5.72
CA GLY A 148 2.98 10.54 -6.49
C GLY A 148 3.16 10.06 -7.94
N THR A 149 2.32 10.56 -8.84
CA THR A 149 2.48 10.26 -10.28
C THR A 149 3.80 10.88 -10.78
N PRO A 150 4.67 10.11 -11.46
CA PRO A 150 5.95 10.61 -11.92
C PRO A 150 5.80 11.89 -12.79
N PRO A 151 6.67 12.92 -12.61
CA PRO A 151 6.61 14.15 -13.37
C PRO A 151 6.64 13.93 -14.89
N GLU A 152 7.36 12.91 -15.34
CA GLU A 152 7.45 12.54 -16.76
C GLU A 152 6.09 12.06 -17.33
N VAL A 153 5.25 11.44 -16.48
CA VAL A 153 3.88 11.04 -16.86
C VAL A 153 2.98 12.28 -16.90
N LEU A 154 3.10 13.15 -15.88
CA LEU A 154 2.32 14.39 -15.81
C LEU A 154 2.65 15.34 -16.96
N ALA A 155 3.91 15.38 -17.42
CA ALA A 155 4.37 16.21 -18.51
C ALA A 155 4.03 15.69 -19.92
N ARG A 156 3.52 14.44 -20.04
CA ARG A 156 3.21 13.79 -21.34
C ARG A 156 1.73 13.49 -21.45
N PRO A 157 0.97 14.25 -22.26
CA PRO A 157 -0.48 14.10 -22.39
C PRO A 157 -0.91 12.67 -22.77
N GLU A 158 -0.13 11.99 -23.62
CA GLU A 158 -0.42 10.62 -24.08
C GLU A 158 -0.30 9.63 -22.93
N LEU A 159 0.75 9.72 -22.11
CA LEU A 159 0.95 8.85 -20.93
C LEU A 159 -0.10 9.13 -19.88
N LEU A 160 -0.41 10.40 -19.66
CA LEU A 160 -1.46 10.82 -18.75
C LEU A 160 -2.83 10.27 -19.15
N LYS A 161 -3.17 10.36 -20.44
CA LYS A 161 -4.43 9.80 -20.98
C LYS A 161 -4.55 8.31 -20.70
N LEU A 162 -3.43 7.58 -20.77
CA LEU A 162 -3.40 6.15 -20.46
C LEU A 162 -3.49 5.86 -18.94
N ALA A 163 -2.91 6.70 -18.10
CA ALA A 163 -2.90 6.51 -16.65
C ALA A 163 -4.19 7.00 -15.96
N LEU A 164 -4.85 8.01 -16.51
CA LEU A 164 -5.97 8.71 -15.88
C LEU A 164 -7.15 7.78 -15.50
N PRO A 165 -7.55 6.78 -16.30
CA PRO A 165 -8.61 5.86 -15.91
C PRO A 165 -8.28 5.08 -14.62
N SER A 166 -7.06 4.58 -14.48
CA SER A 166 -6.64 3.85 -13.28
C SER A 166 -6.46 4.77 -12.07
N ILE A 167 -5.99 5.99 -12.28
CA ILE A 167 -5.90 7.00 -11.22
C ILE A 167 -7.31 7.32 -10.68
N ARG A 168 -8.27 7.58 -11.55
CA ARG A 168 -9.66 7.84 -11.14
C ARG A 168 -10.28 6.67 -10.41
N ALA A 169 -10.08 5.46 -10.90
CA ALA A 169 -10.56 4.25 -10.25
C ALA A 169 -9.97 4.05 -8.85
N ASP A 170 -8.69 4.37 -8.64
CA ASP A 170 -8.06 4.32 -7.32
C ASP A 170 -8.70 5.33 -6.35
N PHE A 171 -8.98 6.55 -6.80
CA PHE A 171 -9.68 7.55 -5.98
C PHE A 171 -11.14 7.17 -5.71
N GLU A 172 -11.81 6.54 -6.68
CA GLU A 172 -13.16 6.01 -6.50
C GLU A 172 -13.16 4.88 -5.46
N LEU A 173 -12.21 3.96 -5.58
CA LEU A 173 -12.01 2.84 -4.66
C LEU A 173 -11.82 3.34 -3.22
N ASP A 174 -10.96 4.35 -3.01
CA ASP A 174 -10.72 4.94 -1.70
C ASP A 174 -11.94 5.68 -1.17
N PHE A 175 -12.55 6.53 -2.00
CA PHE A 175 -13.69 7.36 -1.60
C PHE A 175 -14.95 6.55 -1.30
N THR A 176 -15.20 5.50 -2.07
CA THR A 176 -16.40 4.65 -1.90
C THR A 176 -16.22 3.56 -0.86
N TYR A 177 -14.99 3.37 -0.35
CA TYR A 177 -14.72 2.38 0.68
C TYR A 177 -15.61 2.62 1.91
N ARG A 178 -16.22 1.55 2.41
CA ARG A 178 -17.00 1.52 3.65
C ARG A 178 -16.53 0.36 4.50
N TYR A 179 -15.98 0.70 5.67
CA TYR A 179 -15.56 -0.31 6.64
C TYR A 179 -16.74 -1.15 7.07
N GLN A 180 -16.56 -2.46 7.09
CA GLN A 180 -17.51 -3.41 7.64
C GLN A 180 -17.04 -3.82 9.03
N GLU A 181 -17.88 -3.65 10.04
CA GLU A 181 -17.56 -4.03 11.42
C GLU A 181 -17.20 -5.52 11.49
N ARG A 182 -16.07 -5.79 12.09
CA ARG A 182 -15.49 -7.14 12.24
C ARG A 182 -14.54 -7.18 13.43
N PRO A 183 -14.15 -8.38 13.93
CA PRO A 183 -13.10 -8.50 14.93
C PRO A 183 -11.78 -7.86 14.44
N PRO A 184 -11.02 -7.22 15.35
CA PRO A 184 -9.70 -6.69 15.00
C PRO A 184 -8.75 -7.79 14.52
N LEU A 185 -7.75 -7.42 13.71
CA LEU A 185 -6.74 -8.34 13.21
C LEU A 185 -5.95 -8.98 14.37
N PRO A 186 -5.69 -10.30 14.32
CA PRO A 186 -4.86 -10.98 15.34
C PRO A 186 -3.35 -10.85 15.05
N ILE A 187 -2.92 -9.81 14.35
CA ILE A 187 -1.54 -9.51 13.98
C ILE A 187 -1.16 -8.09 14.39
N PRO A 188 0.12 -7.80 14.67
CA PRO A 188 0.58 -6.46 14.99
C PRO A 188 0.32 -5.46 13.86
N VAL A 189 -0.01 -4.21 14.21
CA VAL A 189 -0.17 -3.10 13.28
C VAL A 189 0.79 -1.98 13.64
N SER A 190 1.67 -1.61 12.72
CA SER A 190 2.54 -0.45 12.80
C SER A 190 2.03 0.64 11.87
N VAL A 191 1.92 1.87 12.36
CA VAL A 191 1.40 3.00 11.59
C VAL A 191 2.45 4.09 11.49
N PHE A 192 2.65 4.60 10.28
CA PHE A 192 3.55 5.70 10.00
C PHE A 192 2.81 6.89 9.38
N GLY A 193 3.18 8.11 9.80
CA GLY A 193 2.64 9.35 9.24
C GLY A 193 3.69 10.43 9.11
N GLY A 194 3.51 11.33 8.14
CA GLY A 194 4.32 12.54 8.01
C GLY A 194 3.90 13.61 9.02
N LEU A 195 4.86 14.30 9.65
CA LEU A 195 4.59 15.43 10.53
C LEU A 195 3.95 16.62 9.79
N GLY A 196 4.26 16.76 8.50
CA GLY A 196 3.73 17.80 7.61
C GLY A 196 2.57 17.30 6.73
N ASP A 197 2.08 16.07 6.91
CA ASP A 197 0.92 15.58 6.16
C ASP A 197 -0.35 16.32 6.60
N ARG A 198 -0.94 17.08 5.67
CA ARG A 198 -2.17 17.84 5.91
C ARG A 198 -3.44 17.03 5.62
N GLY A 199 -3.29 15.87 5.01
CA GLY A 199 -4.40 14.99 4.62
C GLY A 199 -4.79 13.99 5.72
N VAL A 200 -3.87 13.71 6.68
CA VAL A 200 -4.09 12.72 7.73
C VAL A 200 -3.56 13.23 9.06
N THR A 201 -4.44 13.36 10.04
CA THR A 201 -4.12 13.84 11.37
C THR A 201 -3.61 12.72 12.29
N GLU A 202 -2.92 13.08 13.38
CA GLU A 202 -2.44 12.10 14.36
C GLU A 202 -3.57 11.29 15.02
N PRO A 203 -4.71 11.89 15.43
CA PRO A 203 -5.84 11.10 15.95
C PRO A 203 -6.39 10.08 14.93
N GLU A 204 -6.38 10.41 13.65
CA GLU A 204 -6.81 9.49 12.59
C GLU A 204 -5.84 8.33 12.38
N LEU A 205 -4.54 8.58 12.57
CA LEU A 205 -3.52 7.53 12.59
C LEU A 205 -3.62 6.68 13.86
N ALA A 206 -3.83 7.31 15.03
CA ALA A 206 -3.95 6.60 16.31
C ALA A 206 -5.18 5.67 16.36
N ALA A 207 -6.25 6.01 15.61
CA ALA A 207 -7.45 5.20 15.52
C ALA A 207 -7.21 3.79 14.94
N TRP A 208 -6.09 3.55 14.25
CA TRP A 208 -5.67 2.21 13.82
C TRP A 208 -5.49 1.23 14.98
N SER A 209 -5.24 1.73 16.20
CA SER A 209 -5.12 0.90 17.40
C SER A 209 -6.33 0.00 17.65
N THR A 210 -7.50 0.40 17.18
CA THR A 210 -8.75 -0.37 17.34
C THR A 210 -8.86 -1.52 16.34
N HIS A 211 -7.96 -1.62 15.38
CA HIS A 211 -7.97 -2.64 14.33
C HIS A 211 -7.02 -3.81 14.59
N THR A 212 -6.39 -3.87 15.76
CA THR A 212 -5.54 -5.01 16.15
C THR A 212 -5.72 -5.40 17.61
N THR A 213 -5.54 -6.71 17.90
CA THR A 213 -5.46 -7.26 19.27
C THR A 213 -4.04 -7.69 19.63
N ALA A 214 -3.08 -7.68 18.68
CA ALA A 214 -1.75 -8.26 18.88
C ALA A 214 -0.64 -7.24 19.13
N GLY A 215 -0.93 -5.96 19.05
CA GLY A 215 0.02 -4.88 19.30
C GLY A 215 -0.09 -3.74 18.30
N PHE A 216 0.13 -2.52 18.77
CA PHE A 216 0.02 -1.30 18.00
C PHE A 216 1.21 -0.39 18.23
N ARG A 217 1.75 0.18 17.13
CA ARG A 217 2.81 1.18 17.18
C ARG A 217 2.46 2.33 16.21
N LEU A 218 2.59 3.57 16.67
CA LEU A 218 2.45 4.77 15.84
C LEU A 218 3.77 5.56 15.87
N ARG A 219 4.25 5.92 14.69
CA ARG A 219 5.42 6.77 14.49
C ARG A 219 5.08 7.90 13.52
N ARG A 220 5.47 9.12 13.86
CA ARG A 220 5.39 10.27 12.96
C ARG A 220 6.81 10.73 12.62
N LEU A 221 7.08 10.83 11.33
CA LEU A 221 8.39 11.15 10.77
C LEU A 221 8.35 12.51 10.06
N PRO A 222 9.46 13.24 9.95
CA PRO A 222 9.52 14.46 9.17
C PRO A 222 9.10 14.24 7.72
N GLY A 223 8.37 15.19 7.14
CA GLY A 223 7.90 15.13 5.74
C GLY A 223 6.38 15.23 5.62
N ASP A 224 5.91 15.28 4.39
CA ASP A 224 4.51 15.37 3.99
C ASP A 224 3.86 13.98 3.80
N HIS A 225 2.80 13.90 2.99
CA HIS A 225 2.12 12.65 2.64
C HIS A 225 3.06 11.60 2.02
N PHE A 226 4.14 12.04 1.36
CA PHE A 226 5.11 11.19 0.68
C PHE A 226 6.43 11.03 1.45
N PHE A 227 6.42 11.22 2.77
CA PHE A 227 7.60 11.12 3.64
C PHE A 227 8.43 9.84 3.41
N HIS A 228 7.80 8.77 2.95
CA HIS A 228 8.43 7.47 2.69
C HIS A 228 9.39 7.46 1.48
N THR A 229 9.44 8.53 0.68
CA THR A 229 10.33 8.65 -0.50
C THR A 229 11.61 9.44 -0.23
N GLY A 230 11.70 10.12 0.92
CA GLY A 230 12.83 10.94 1.33
C GLY A 230 13.68 10.30 2.44
N PRO A 231 14.47 11.10 3.16
CA PRO A 231 15.29 10.61 4.28
C PRO A 231 14.48 9.88 5.36
N SER A 232 13.28 10.34 5.66
CA SER A 232 12.37 9.68 6.60
C SER A 232 11.89 8.32 6.11
N GLY A 233 11.89 8.09 4.79
CA GLY A 233 11.63 6.78 4.21
C GLY A 233 12.72 5.76 4.57
N ALA A 234 13.98 6.19 4.61
CA ALA A 234 15.08 5.32 5.04
C ALA A 234 14.95 4.95 6.54
N GLU A 235 14.53 5.91 7.39
CA GLU A 235 14.27 5.65 8.82
C GLU A 235 13.12 4.65 8.99
N MET A 236 12.00 4.86 8.30
CA MET A 236 10.87 3.94 8.30
C MET A 236 11.28 2.55 7.83
N LEU A 237 12.04 2.47 6.72
CA LEU A 237 12.50 1.19 6.18
C LEU A 237 13.46 0.46 7.12
N ALA A 238 14.27 1.20 7.89
CA ALA A 238 15.14 0.62 8.92
C ALA A 238 14.34 -0.01 10.06
N GLU A 239 13.24 0.60 10.49
CA GLU A 239 12.32 0.01 11.48
C GLU A 239 11.63 -1.24 10.92
N ILE A 240 11.11 -1.18 9.68
CA ILE A 240 10.52 -2.35 9.01
C ILE A 240 11.56 -3.48 8.86
N ARG A 241 12.80 -3.13 8.51
CA ARG A 241 13.90 -4.10 8.44
C ARG A 241 14.16 -4.78 9.78
N ALA A 242 14.17 -4.02 10.88
CA ALA A 242 14.37 -4.58 12.22
C ALA A 242 13.27 -5.59 12.56
N ASP A 243 12.00 -5.28 12.23
CA ASP A 243 10.89 -6.20 12.42
C ASP A 243 11.03 -7.47 11.54
N LEU A 244 11.41 -7.32 10.27
CA LEU A 244 11.62 -8.43 9.34
C LEU A 244 12.74 -9.38 9.80
N LEU A 245 13.83 -8.84 10.34
CA LEU A 245 14.99 -9.63 10.77
C LEU A 245 14.69 -10.54 11.97
N GLN A 246 13.65 -10.28 12.74
CA GLN A 246 13.20 -11.16 13.82
C GLN A 246 12.62 -12.49 13.30
N HIS A 247 12.37 -12.60 11.99
CA HIS A 247 11.76 -13.75 11.34
C HIS A 247 12.71 -14.48 10.37
N ILE A 248 14.00 -14.14 10.39
CA ILE A 248 15.08 -14.74 9.60
C ILE A 248 16.01 -15.54 10.52
#